data_dbef39b5cd2cc9dea2cd1db1a45fe268
#
_entry.id   dbef39b5cd2cc9dea2cd1db1a45fe268
#
_cell.length_a   1.000
_cell.length_b   1.000
_cell.length_c   1.000
_cell.angle_alpha   90.00
_cell.angle_beta   90.00
_cell.angle_gamma   90.00
#
_symmetry.space_group_name_H-M   'P 1'
#
loop_
_entity.id
_entity.type
_entity.pdbx_description
1 polymer ?
#
loop_
_entity_poly.entity_id
_entity_poly.type
_entity_poly.pdbx_seq_one_letter_code
_entity_poly.pdbx_strand_id
1 'polypeptide(L)'
;MCTLTSKKDTEIKMYIVTGAVGFIGTCLVRELNNRGIENILIVDRLDKSSKWKNFQEMKFFDYVDADSFLEMLYDFPDELADKIQGVFHLGACSSTTEMDMNFLMENNVNYSKAVFEFCSAHQVPLLYASSAATYGGGENGYDDESDISMLKPLNPYGQSKQLFDQWVLKQTVTPPKWFGVKFFNVFGPFEYHKGEMRSVVHKSFEQINEV
;
A
#
# COMPACT_ATOMS: atom_id res chain seq x y z
N MET A 1 7.52 -45.59 28.21
CA MET A 1 6.42 -44.88 27.55
C MET A 1 6.87 -43.44 27.37
N CYS A 2 7.38 -43.11 26.21
CA CYS A 2 7.89 -41.77 25.91
C CYS A 2 6.74 -41.01 25.21
N THR A 3 6.11 -40.07 25.91
CA THR A 3 5.05 -39.22 25.37
C THR A 3 5.70 -38.18 24.46
N LEU A 4 5.59 -38.37 23.16
CA LEU A 4 5.86 -37.38 22.15
C LEU A 4 4.82 -36.27 22.31
N THR A 5 5.19 -35.19 23.00
CA THR A 5 4.45 -33.94 22.92
C THR A 5 4.63 -33.41 21.49
N SER A 6 3.57 -33.46 20.69
CA SER A 6 3.53 -32.81 19.38
C SER A 6 3.81 -31.33 19.60
N LYS A 7 4.96 -30.84 19.11
CA LYS A 7 5.12 -29.41 18.84
C LYS A 7 4.01 -29.07 17.87
N LYS A 8 3.05 -28.24 18.28
CA LYS A 8 2.21 -27.51 17.34
C LYS A 8 3.19 -26.78 16.42
N ASP A 9 3.26 -27.18 15.16
CA ASP A 9 3.86 -26.38 14.12
C ASP A 9 3.10 -25.04 14.14
N THR A 10 3.73 -24.02 14.71
CA THR A 10 3.24 -22.65 14.61
C THR A 10 3.40 -22.29 13.15
N GLU A 11 2.31 -22.41 12.37
CA GLU A 11 2.30 -21.90 10.99
C GLU A 11 2.82 -20.46 11.00
N ILE A 12 3.91 -20.26 10.29
CA ILE A 12 4.54 -18.94 10.22
C ILE A 12 3.66 -18.08 9.34
N LYS A 13 2.91 -17.17 9.96
CA LYS A 13 2.07 -16.21 9.25
C LYS A 13 2.93 -15.16 8.55
N MET A 14 2.47 -14.68 7.41
CA MET A 14 3.17 -13.69 6.59
C MET A 14 2.47 -12.33 6.61
N TYR A 15 3.21 -11.28 6.30
CA TYR A 15 2.64 -10.00 5.93
C TYR A 15 2.47 -9.91 4.41
N ILE A 16 1.45 -9.19 3.96
CA ILE A 16 1.31 -8.79 2.56
C ILE A 16 1.65 -7.30 2.46
N VAL A 17 2.49 -6.95 1.49
CA VAL A 17 2.79 -5.55 1.15
C VAL A 17 2.47 -5.34 -0.31
N THR A 18 1.41 -4.59 -0.62
CA THR A 18 1.11 -4.19 -2.00
C THR A 18 1.83 -2.88 -2.33
N GLY A 19 2.23 -2.69 -3.59
CA GLY A 19 3.10 -1.58 -3.98
C GLY A 19 4.52 -1.72 -3.40
N ALA A 20 4.91 -2.96 -3.09
CA ALA A 20 6.13 -3.28 -2.36
C ALA A 20 7.42 -2.87 -3.08
N VAL A 21 7.41 -2.91 -4.40
CA VAL A 21 8.57 -2.60 -5.24
C VAL A 21 8.66 -1.10 -5.57
N GLY A 22 7.63 -0.34 -5.18
CA GLY A 22 7.65 1.13 -5.23
C GLY A 22 8.54 1.73 -4.13
N PHE A 23 8.67 3.05 -4.13
CA PHE A 23 9.51 3.79 -3.18
C PHE A 23 9.16 3.49 -1.71
N ILE A 24 7.94 3.81 -1.28
CA ILE A 24 7.50 3.65 0.12
C ILE A 24 7.45 2.16 0.50
N GLY A 25 6.97 1.31 -0.42
CA GLY A 25 6.88 -0.14 -0.20
C GLY A 25 8.24 -0.77 0.06
N THR A 26 9.24 -0.42 -0.74
CA THR A 26 10.61 -0.91 -0.55
C THR A 26 11.20 -0.48 0.80
N CYS A 27 10.98 0.79 1.20
CA CYS A 27 11.39 1.27 2.52
C CYS A 27 10.73 0.47 3.65
N LEU A 28 9.43 0.19 3.52
CA LEU A 28 8.68 -0.59 4.51
C LEU A 28 9.20 -2.03 4.59
N VAL A 29 9.36 -2.72 3.47
CA VAL A 29 9.86 -4.10 3.45
C VAL A 29 11.25 -4.17 4.07
N ARG A 30 12.15 -3.24 3.75
CA ARG A 30 13.47 -3.18 4.39
C ARG A 30 13.39 -2.95 5.90
N GLU A 31 12.49 -2.08 6.35
CA GLU A 31 12.33 -1.87 7.80
C GLU A 31 11.77 -3.12 8.49
N LEU A 32 10.85 -3.85 7.86
CA LEU A 32 10.41 -5.16 8.34
C LEU A 32 11.56 -6.17 8.39
N ASN A 33 12.42 -6.19 7.36
CA ASN A 33 13.62 -7.04 7.34
C ASN A 33 14.60 -6.67 8.46
N ASN A 34 14.80 -5.37 8.74
CA ASN A 34 15.65 -4.91 9.85
C ASN A 34 15.13 -5.40 11.22
N ARG A 35 13.83 -5.64 11.33
CA ARG A 35 13.18 -6.23 12.51
C ARG A 35 13.14 -7.77 12.49
N GLY A 36 13.81 -8.40 11.53
CA GLY A 36 13.86 -9.86 11.39
C GLY A 36 12.62 -10.47 10.75
N ILE A 37 11.74 -9.67 10.13
CA ILE A 37 10.54 -10.14 9.44
C ILE A 37 10.87 -10.30 7.96
N GLU A 38 11.00 -11.55 7.50
CA GLU A 38 11.33 -11.89 6.11
C GLU A 38 10.16 -12.65 5.43
N ASN A 39 9.18 -13.14 6.21
CA ASN A 39 8.02 -13.83 5.67
C ASN A 39 6.99 -12.80 5.17
N ILE A 40 7.27 -12.24 4.00
CA ILE A 40 6.51 -11.15 3.38
C ILE A 40 6.14 -11.57 1.96
N LEU A 41 4.84 -11.58 1.64
CA LEU A 41 4.36 -11.65 0.27
C LEU A 41 4.36 -10.24 -0.30
N ILE A 42 5.21 -9.99 -1.29
CA ILE A 42 5.26 -8.70 -1.97
C ILE A 42 4.38 -8.73 -3.22
N VAL A 43 3.56 -7.70 -3.36
CA VAL A 43 2.61 -7.55 -4.47
C VAL A 43 2.85 -6.24 -5.20
N ASP A 44 3.06 -6.27 -6.49
CA ASP A 44 3.24 -5.06 -7.31
C ASP A 44 2.94 -5.31 -8.78
N ARG A 45 2.81 -4.26 -9.60
CA ARG A 45 2.87 -4.32 -11.05
C ARG A 45 4.25 -3.86 -11.49
N LEU A 46 5.03 -4.77 -12.05
CA LEU A 46 6.32 -4.43 -12.65
C LEU A 46 6.07 -3.84 -14.05
N ASP A 47 6.46 -2.60 -14.21
CA ASP A 47 6.47 -1.91 -15.49
C ASP A 47 7.87 -1.95 -16.14
N LYS A 48 8.07 -1.16 -17.20
CA LYS A 48 9.36 -1.05 -17.90
C LYS A 48 10.36 -0.11 -17.19
N SER A 49 9.99 0.44 -16.05
CA SER A 49 10.87 1.34 -15.27
C SER A 49 11.99 0.58 -14.56
N SER A 50 12.89 1.32 -13.94
CA SER A 50 13.99 0.74 -13.17
C SER A 50 13.60 0.24 -11.78
N LYS A 51 12.32 0.26 -11.39
CA LYS A 51 11.89 -0.12 -10.04
C LYS A 51 12.18 -1.59 -9.70
N TRP A 52 12.34 -2.46 -10.70
CA TRP A 52 12.76 -3.85 -10.49
C TRP A 52 14.08 -3.96 -9.69
N LYS A 53 14.94 -2.93 -9.73
CA LYS A 53 16.19 -2.90 -8.96
C LYS A 53 15.93 -2.94 -7.45
N ASN A 54 14.77 -2.49 -7.01
CA ASN A 54 14.39 -2.49 -5.61
C ASN A 54 14.25 -3.91 -5.03
N PHE A 55 14.07 -4.95 -5.86
CA PHE A 55 14.12 -6.34 -5.39
C PHE A 55 15.43 -6.70 -4.71
N GLN A 56 16.54 -6.12 -5.15
CA GLN A 56 17.87 -6.40 -4.63
C GLN A 56 18.06 -5.93 -3.17
N GLU A 57 17.17 -5.07 -2.72
CA GLU A 57 17.23 -4.41 -1.42
C GLU A 57 16.29 -5.05 -0.38
N MET A 58 15.59 -6.12 -0.76
CA MET A 58 14.53 -6.72 0.06
C MET A 58 14.75 -8.23 0.23
N LYS A 59 14.36 -8.73 1.40
CA LYS A 59 14.14 -10.15 1.66
C LYS A 59 12.65 -10.39 1.80
N PHE A 60 12.11 -11.35 1.05
CA PHE A 60 10.70 -11.65 1.01
C PHE A 60 10.47 -13.14 0.72
N PHE A 61 9.27 -13.62 1.02
CA PHE A 61 8.88 -15.00 0.79
C PHE A 61 8.64 -15.26 -0.70
N ASP A 62 7.78 -14.43 -1.33
CA ASP A 62 7.41 -14.57 -2.74
C ASP A 62 6.92 -13.24 -3.31
N TYR A 63 6.87 -13.17 -4.65
CA TYR A 63 6.33 -12.05 -5.42
C TYR A 63 5.09 -12.50 -6.19
N VAL A 64 4.04 -11.68 -6.14
CA VAL A 64 2.82 -11.85 -6.91
C VAL A 64 2.50 -10.58 -7.68
N ASP A 65 2.14 -10.72 -8.96
CA ASP A 65 1.62 -9.61 -9.74
C ASP A 65 0.28 -9.11 -9.16
N ALA A 66 0.01 -7.81 -9.24
CA ALA A 66 -1.15 -7.21 -8.60
C ALA A 66 -2.50 -7.75 -9.13
N ASP A 67 -2.58 -8.11 -10.42
CA ASP A 67 -3.81 -8.64 -10.99
C ASP A 67 -4.02 -10.09 -10.53
N SER A 68 -2.96 -10.91 -10.50
CA SER A 68 -3.00 -12.26 -9.94
C SER A 68 -3.32 -12.24 -8.43
N PHE A 69 -2.84 -11.24 -7.70
CA PHE A 69 -3.21 -11.10 -6.29
C PHE A 69 -4.71 -10.81 -6.12
N LEU A 70 -5.29 -9.98 -6.98
CA LEU A 70 -6.73 -9.72 -6.97
C LEU A 70 -7.53 -11.01 -7.22
N GLU A 71 -7.10 -11.84 -8.17
CA GLU A 71 -7.68 -13.17 -8.41
C GLU A 71 -7.59 -14.06 -7.16
N MET A 72 -6.43 -14.07 -6.48
CA MET A 72 -6.26 -14.84 -5.24
C MET A 72 -7.22 -14.43 -4.13
N LEU A 73 -7.55 -13.13 -4.01
CA LEU A 73 -8.51 -12.63 -3.02
C LEU A 73 -9.93 -13.18 -3.25
N TYR A 74 -10.29 -13.47 -4.51
CA TYR A 74 -11.62 -13.99 -4.88
C TYR A 74 -11.68 -15.51 -4.92
N ASP A 75 -10.64 -16.17 -5.44
CA ASP A 75 -10.67 -17.60 -5.74
C ASP A 75 -10.27 -18.46 -4.53
N PHE A 76 -9.35 -17.97 -3.69
CA PHE A 76 -8.80 -18.71 -2.55
C PHE A 76 -8.74 -17.87 -1.26
N PRO A 77 -9.85 -17.23 -0.86
CA PRO A 77 -9.80 -16.24 0.22
C PRO A 77 -9.47 -16.86 1.59
N ASP A 78 -9.99 -18.02 1.91
CA ASP A 78 -9.78 -18.68 3.22
C ASP A 78 -8.34 -19.20 3.37
N GLU A 79 -7.82 -19.90 2.34
CA GLU A 79 -6.47 -20.44 2.35
C GLU A 79 -5.40 -19.33 2.40
N LEU A 80 -5.71 -18.18 1.80
CA LEU A 80 -4.85 -17.01 1.87
C LEU A 80 -4.92 -16.39 3.27
N ALA A 81 -6.12 -16.17 3.80
CA ALA A 81 -6.35 -15.50 5.09
C ALA A 81 -5.69 -16.24 6.25
N ASP A 82 -5.75 -17.57 6.26
CA ASP A 82 -5.14 -18.40 7.31
C ASP A 82 -3.64 -18.18 7.45
N LYS A 83 -2.98 -17.73 6.38
CA LYS A 83 -1.53 -17.51 6.33
C LYS A 83 -1.13 -16.06 6.61
N ILE A 84 -2.09 -15.12 6.73
CA ILE A 84 -1.79 -13.69 6.81
C ILE A 84 -1.84 -13.19 8.26
N GLN A 85 -0.86 -12.37 8.63
CA GLN A 85 -0.80 -11.63 9.88
C GLN A 85 -1.31 -10.21 9.75
N GLY A 86 -1.19 -9.60 8.58
CA GLY A 86 -1.66 -8.27 8.27
C GLY A 86 -1.29 -7.83 6.85
N VAL A 87 -1.98 -6.80 6.38
CA VAL A 87 -1.80 -6.23 5.03
C VAL A 87 -1.36 -4.77 5.14
N PHE A 88 -0.29 -4.43 4.43
CA PHE A 88 0.13 -3.06 4.14
C PHE A 88 -0.20 -2.76 2.68
N HIS A 89 -1.31 -2.07 2.47
CA HIS A 89 -1.81 -1.74 1.13
C HIS A 89 -1.29 -0.37 0.69
N LEU A 90 -0.14 -0.36 0.01
CA LEU A 90 0.51 0.84 -0.53
C LEU A 90 0.38 0.95 -2.05
N GLY A 91 -0.08 -0.14 -2.71
CA GLY A 91 -0.23 -0.22 -4.16
C GLY A 91 -1.34 0.69 -4.68
N ALA A 92 -0.97 1.61 -5.56
CA ALA A 92 -1.88 2.50 -6.28
C ALA A 92 -1.13 3.21 -7.41
N CYS A 93 -1.86 3.75 -8.38
CA CYS A 93 -1.32 4.82 -9.21
C CYS A 93 -1.14 6.06 -8.34
N SER A 94 0.11 6.52 -8.17
CA SER A 94 0.45 7.70 -7.35
C SER A 94 0.75 8.95 -8.17
N SER A 95 0.54 8.90 -9.50
CA SER A 95 0.75 10.05 -10.38
C SER A 95 -0.34 11.10 -10.17
N THR A 96 0.04 12.29 -9.69
CA THR A 96 -0.88 13.44 -9.56
C THR A 96 -1.21 14.08 -10.91
N THR A 97 -0.53 13.66 -11.98
CA THR A 97 -0.76 14.11 -13.37
C THR A 97 -1.59 13.13 -14.18
N GLU A 98 -2.00 12.00 -13.59
CA GLU A 98 -2.91 11.07 -14.24
C GLU A 98 -4.30 11.69 -14.39
N MET A 99 -4.82 11.71 -15.62
CA MET A 99 -6.11 12.32 -15.96
C MET A 99 -7.19 11.29 -16.29
N ASP A 100 -6.82 10.02 -16.50
CA ASP A 100 -7.81 8.96 -16.74
C ASP A 100 -8.47 8.52 -15.45
N MET A 101 -9.66 9.07 -15.21
CA MET A 101 -10.43 8.75 -14.00
C MET A 101 -10.90 7.30 -13.98
N ASN A 102 -11.18 6.66 -15.13
CA ASN A 102 -11.58 5.25 -15.16
C ASN A 102 -10.41 4.35 -14.71
N PHE A 103 -9.20 4.64 -15.21
CA PHE A 103 -7.99 3.96 -14.75
C PHE A 103 -7.79 4.13 -13.23
N LEU A 104 -7.96 5.33 -12.71
CA LEU A 104 -7.84 5.61 -11.27
C LEU A 104 -8.95 4.93 -10.45
N MET A 105 -10.18 4.83 -10.99
CA MET A 105 -11.25 4.08 -10.34
C MET A 105 -10.90 2.60 -10.20
N GLU A 106 -10.38 1.97 -11.23
CA GLU A 106 -9.98 0.56 -11.18
C GLU A 106 -8.79 0.34 -10.24
N ASN A 107 -7.70 1.10 -10.42
CA ASN A 107 -6.45 0.85 -9.72
C ASN A 107 -6.42 1.38 -8.28
N ASN A 108 -7.11 2.49 -7.99
CA ASN A 108 -7.03 3.12 -6.67
C ASN A 108 -8.28 2.89 -5.83
N VAL A 109 -9.46 2.80 -6.46
CA VAL A 109 -10.72 2.64 -5.73
C VAL A 109 -11.14 1.18 -5.65
N ASN A 110 -11.40 0.54 -6.80
CA ASN A 110 -11.97 -0.82 -6.83
C ASN A 110 -10.97 -1.85 -6.28
N TYR A 111 -9.70 -1.75 -6.67
CA TYR A 111 -8.66 -2.61 -6.13
C TYR A 111 -8.52 -2.46 -4.61
N SER A 112 -8.52 -1.21 -4.09
CA SER A 112 -8.43 -0.98 -2.64
C SER A 112 -9.66 -1.48 -1.90
N LYS A 113 -10.86 -1.40 -2.52
CA LYS A 113 -12.09 -1.97 -1.94
C LYS A 113 -11.98 -3.48 -1.80
N ALA A 114 -11.53 -4.19 -2.83
CA ALA A 114 -11.35 -5.64 -2.77
C ALA A 114 -10.40 -6.06 -1.64
N VAL A 115 -9.28 -5.36 -1.47
CA VAL A 115 -8.35 -5.59 -0.37
C VAL A 115 -8.99 -5.32 0.99
N PHE A 116 -9.74 -4.23 1.13
CA PHE A 116 -10.43 -3.88 2.37
C PHE A 116 -11.53 -4.89 2.71
N GLU A 117 -12.34 -5.29 1.73
CA GLU A 117 -13.42 -6.28 1.88
C GLU A 117 -12.86 -7.64 2.31
N PHE A 118 -11.79 -8.10 1.67
CA PHE A 118 -11.08 -9.30 2.08
C PHE A 118 -10.59 -9.22 3.54
N CYS A 119 -9.90 -8.14 3.89
CA CYS A 119 -9.40 -7.93 5.26
C CYS A 119 -10.55 -7.86 6.29
N SER A 120 -11.70 -7.29 5.90
CA SER A 120 -12.89 -7.21 6.75
C SER A 120 -13.54 -8.58 6.96
N ALA A 121 -13.75 -9.32 5.87
CA ALA A 121 -14.40 -10.64 5.91
C ALA A 121 -13.59 -11.65 6.74
N HIS A 122 -12.26 -11.64 6.59
CA HIS A 122 -11.36 -12.60 7.23
C HIS A 122 -10.67 -12.07 8.48
N GLN A 123 -11.08 -10.90 8.98
CA GLN A 123 -10.56 -10.30 10.20
C GLN A 123 -9.02 -10.13 10.20
N VAL A 124 -8.46 -9.69 9.06
CA VAL A 124 -7.05 -9.42 8.86
C VAL A 124 -6.77 -7.93 9.12
N PRO A 125 -5.78 -7.55 9.97
CA PRO A 125 -5.39 -6.16 10.17
C PRO A 125 -4.93 -5.49 8.88
N LEU A 126 -5.30 -4.21 8.65
CA LEU A 126 -5.02 -3.47 7.45
C LEU A 126 -4.44 -2.08 7.74
N LEU A 127 -3.34 -1.72 7.08
CA LEU A 127 -2.92 -0.34 6.90
C LEU A 127 -2.98 -0.01 5.39
N TYR A 128 -3.65 1.09 5.02
CA TYR A 128 -3.68 1.53 3.63
C TYR A 128 -3.16 2.95 3.44
N ALA A 129 -2.59 3.19 2.27
CA ALA A 129 -2.10 4.51 1.88
C ALA A 129 -3.23 5.37 1.30
N SER A 130 -3.63 6.40 2.04
CA SER A 130 -4.32 7.56 1.52
C SER A 130 -3.31 8.65 1.15
N SER A 131 -3.75 9.87 0.93
CA SER A 131 -2.89 10.96 0.46
C SER A 131 -3.33 12.31 1.02
N ALA A 132 -2.37 13.18 1.32
CA ALA A 132 -2.64 14.59 1.60
C ALA A 132 -3.26 15.34 0.39
N ALA A 133 -3.18 14.79 -0.83
CA ALA A 133 -3.89 15.33 -2.00
C ALA A 133 -5.40 15.41 -1.80
N THR A 134 -5.97 14.65 -0.84
CA THR A 134 -7.39 14.75 -0.46
C THR A 134 -7.74 16.06 0.19
N TYR A 135 -6.80 16.75 0.84
CA TYR A 135 -7.04 18.06 1.47
C TYR A 135 -7.18 19.21 0.46
N GLY A 136 -6.88 18.96 -0.83
CA GLY A 136 -6.96 19.99 -1.88
C GLY A 136 -5.97 21.12 -1.67
N GLY A 137 -6.43 22.35 -1.72
CA GLY A 137 -5.64 23.55 -1.43
C GLY A 137 -5.47 23.84 0.06
N GLY A 138 -6.06 23.05 0.95
CA GLY A 138 -5.99 23.24 2.39
C GLY A 138 -6.99 24.26 2.94
N GLU A 139 -8.03 24.60 2.20
CA GLU A 139 -9.03 25.61 2.60
C GLU A 139 -9.77 25.21 3.89
N ASN A 140 -9.87 23.91 4.14
CA ASN A 140 -10.50 23.35 5.36
C ASN A 140 -9.47 22.86 6.39
N GLY A 141 -8.19 23.24 6.24
CA GLY A 141 -7.11 22.77 7.11
C GLY A 141 -6.62 21.36 6.79
N TYR A 142 -5.85 20.80 7.70
CA TYR A 142 -5.19 19.48 7.59
C TYR A 142 -5.48 18.60 8.82
N ASP A 143 -6.67 18.77 9.38
CA ASP A 143 -7.13 18.04 10.56
C ASP A 143 -7.81 16.73 10.11
N ASP A 144 -7.34 15.60 10.60
CA ASP A 144 -7.85 14.27 10.29
C ASP A 144 -9.15 13.92 11.04
N GLU A 145 -9.57 14.74 12.02
CA GLU A 145 -10.88 14.68 12.65
C GLU A 145 -11.96 15.47 11.88
N SER A 146 -11.56 16.26 10.88
CA SER A 146 -12.50 17.02 10.05
C SER A 146 -13.43 16.11 9.23
N ASP A 147 -14.65 16.59 8.98
CA ASP A 147 -15.58 15.91 8.08
C ASP A 147 -14.95 15.75 6.67
N ILE A 148 -14.71 14.50 6.28
CA ILE A 148 -14.09 14.16 5.01
C ILE A 148 -14.90 14.68 3.80
N SER A 149 -16.19 14.93 3.94
CA SER A 149 -17.05 15.48 2.88
C SER A 149 -16.72 16.92 2.52
N MET A 150 -16.04 17.64 3.42
CA MET A 150 -15.60 19.03 3.22
C MET A 150 -14.33 19.15 2.39
N LEU A 151 -13.57 18.06 2.24
CA LEU A 151 -12.31 18.06 1.51
C LEU A 151 -12.56 18.14 0.00
N LYS A 152 -11.73 18.92 -0.70
CA LYS A 152 -11.87 19.20 -2.15
C LYS A 152 -10.55 18.93 -2.88
N PRO A 153 -10.28 17.68 -3.28
CA PRO A 153 -9.10 17.34 -4.07
C PRO A 153 -9.00 18.18 -5.36
N LEU A 154 -7.78 18.57 -5.74
CA LEU A 154 -7.53 19.40 -6.89
C LEU A 154 -7.23 18.63 -8.19
N ASN A 155 -7.11 17.30 -8.11
CA ASN A 155 -6.81 16.44 -9.25
C ASN A 155 -7.50 15.08 -9.15
N PRO A 156 -7.61 14.34 -10.27
CA PRO A 156 -8.27 13.03 -10.29
C PRO A 156 -7.65 12.01 -9.33
N TYR A 157 -6.31 12.04 -9.14
CA TYR A 157 -5.64 11.18 -8.18
C TYR A 157 -6.12 11.43 -6.74
N GLY A 158 -6.12 12.69 -6.28
CA GLY A 158 -6.63 13.06 -4.96
C GLY A 158 -8.11 12.68 -4.80
N GLN A 159 -8.91 12.87 -5.85
CA GLN A 159 -10.31 12.47 -5.88
C GLN A 159 -10.47 10.95 -5.72
N SER A 160 -9.66 10.14 -6.39
CA SER A 160 -9.70 8.67 -6.25
C SER A 160 -9.40 8.22 -4.81
N LYS A 161 -8.41 8.84 -4.16
CA LYS A 161 -8.08 8.55 -2.75
C LYS A 161 -9.22 8.95 -1.81
N GLN A 162 -9.82 10.12 -2.02
CA GLN A 162 -10.96 10.58 -1.22
C GLN A 162 -12.19 9.69 -1.39
N LEU A 163 -12.49 9.23 -2.59
CA LEU A 163 -13.61 8.32 -2.84
C LEU A 163 -13.46 7.02 -2.06
N PHE A 164 -12.23 6.48 -2.01
CA PHE A 164 -11.95 5.30 -1.21
C PHE A 164 -12.06 5.58 0.29
N ASP A 165 -11.46 6.66 0.80
CA ASP A 165 -11.58 7.06 2.21
C ASP A 165 -13.05 7.24 2.64
N GLN A 166 -13.86 7.93 1.82
CA GLN A 166 -15.29 8.11 2.07
C GLN A 166 -16.08 6.80 2.05
N TRP A 167 -15.69 5.86 1.18
CA TRP A 167 -16.30 4.55 1.12
C TRP A 167 -15.97 3.73 2.37
N VAL A 168 -14.70 3.72 2.82
CA VAL A 168 -14.26 3.02 4.04
C VAL A 168 -15.04 3.47 5.26
N LEU A 169 -15.23 4.78 5.45
CA LEU A 169 -15.95 5.34 6.61
C LEU A 169 -17.46 4.99 6.64
N LYS A 170 -18.01 4.48 5.54
CA LYS A 170 -19.41 4.02 5.46
C LYS A 170 -19.55 2.52 5.73
N GLN A 171 -18.45 1.77 5.87
CA GLN A 171 -18.53 0.34 6.08
C GLN A 171 -18.93 0.01 7.51
N THR A 172 -19.86 -0.94 7.66
CA THR A 172 -20.31 -1.47 8.95
C THR A 172 -19.49 -2.69 9.39
N VAL A 173 -18.89 -3.40 8.44
CA VAL A 173 -17.96 -4.49 8.66
C VAL A 173 -16.57 -4.03 8.26
N THR A 174 -15.64 -4.07 9.20
CA THR A 174 -14.28 -3.55 9.00
C THR A 174 -13.22 -4.56 9.47
N PRO A 175 -11.98 -4.43 9.03
CA PRO A 175 -10.87 -5.18 9.62
C PRO A 175 -10.77 -4.93 11.13
N PRO A 176 -10.24 -5.87 11.92
CA PRO A 176 -10.18 -5.77 13.39
C PRO A 176 -9.36 -4.57 13.88
N LYS A 177 -8.37 -4.18 13.09
CA LYS A 177 -7.57 -2.96 13.22
C LYS A 177 -7.28 -2.44 11.83
N TRP A 178 -7.56 -1.17 11.57
CA TRP A 178 -7.22 -0.57 10.30
C TRP A 178 -6.82 0.89 10.46
N PHE A 179 -5.97 1.35 9.55
CA PHE A 179 -5.46 2.72 9.50
C PHE A 179 -5.39 3.19 8.05
N GLY A 180 -5.98 4.36 7.75
CA GLY A 180 -5.77 5.09 6.51
C GLY A 180 -4.75 6.20 6.75
N VAL A 181 -3.57 6.11 6.13
CA VAL A 181 -2.47 7.06 6.35
C VAL A 181 -2.41 8.06 5.20
N LYS A 182 -2.68 9.34 5.47
CA LYS A 182 -2.56 10.41 4.48
C LYS A 182 -1.11 10.86 4.36
N PHE A 183 -0.39 10.27 3.40
CA PHE A 183 0.98 10.67 3.12
C PHE A 183 1.04 12.08 2.52
N PHE A 184 1.87 12.94 3.09
CA PHE A 184 2.29 14.21 2.54
C PHE A 184 3.47 14.01 1.57
N ASN A 185 4.35 15.02 1.43
CA ASN A 185 5.53 14.96 0.56
C ASN A 185 6.60 14.07 1.19
N VAL A 186 6.54 12.79 0.87
CA VAL A 186 7.53 11.80 1.34
C VAL A 186 8.79 11.89 0.51
N PHE A 187 9.96 11.75 1.13
CA PHE A 187 11.25 11.65 0.48
C PHE A 187 12.11 10.58 1.14
N GLY A 188 13.07 10.02 0.40
CA GLY A 188 13.95 8.98 0.95
C GLY A 188 14.64 8.15 -0.14
N PRO A 189 15.31 7.04 0.22
CA PRO A 189 15.91 6.12 -0.73
C PRO A 189 14.86 5.43 -1.61
N PHE A 190 15.27 4.92 -2.77
CA PHE A 190 14.45 4.11 -3.69
C PHE A 190 13.41 4.89 -4.51
N GLU A 191 13.50 6.20 -4.61
CA GLU A 191 12.61 6.99 -5.46
C GLU A 191 13.14 7.25 -6.89
N TYR A 192 14.30 6.67 -7.27
CA TYR A 192 14.97 6.92 -8.56
C TYR A 192 14.11 6.58 -9.79
N HIS A 193 13.27 5.56 -9.68
CA HIS A 193 12.40 5.10 -10.76
C HIS A 193 11.22 6.05 -11.03
N LYS A 194 10.97 7.02 -10.16
CA LYS A 194 9.79 7.91 -10.25
C LYS A 194 9.93 9.04 -11.27
N GLY A 195 11.08 9.18 -11.95
CA GLY A 195 11.29 10.24 -12.94
C GLY A 195 10.95 11.62 -12.38
N GLU A 196 10.08 12.37 -13.06
CA GLU A 196 9.66 13.71 -12.62
C GLU A 196 8.83 13.73 -11.33
N MET A 197 8.28 12.57 -10.92
CA MET A 197 7.54 12.42 -9.66
C MET A 197 8.42 12.19 -8.43
N ARG A 198 9.75 12.27 -8.59
CA ARG A 198 10.69 12.26 -7.45
C ARG A 198 10.45 13.47 -6.55
N SER A 199 10.77 13.34 -5.28
CA SER A 199 10.63 14.40 -4.30
C SER A 199 11.47 15.64 -4.66
N VAL A 200 11.05 16.78 -4.17
CA VAL A 200 11.83 18.03 -4.29
C VAL A 200 13.20 17.87 -3.62
N VAL A 201 13.27 17.15 -2.48
CA VAL A 201 14.52 16.89 -1.78
C VAL A 201 15.50 16.12 -2.67
N HIS A 202 15.04 15.07 -3.34
CA HIS A 202 15.88 14.27 -4.24
C HIS A 202 16.36 15.09 -5.45
N LYS A 203 15.45 15.84 -6.11
CA LYS A 203 15.80 16.73 -7.24
C LYS A 203 16.82 17.80 -6.83
N SER A 204 16.63 18.43 -5.67
CA SER A 204 17.58 19.43 -5.17
C SER A 204 18.96 18.83 -4.87
N PHE A 205 18.99 17.61 -4.31
CA PHE A 205 20.25 16.91 -4.06
C PHE A 205 21.01 16.62 -5.35
N GLU A 206 20.34 16.16 -6.40
CA GLU A 206 20.94 15.94 -7.72
C GLU A 206 21.49 17.26 -8.30
N GLN A 207 20.70 18.34 -8.30
CA GLN A 207 21.12 19.66 -8.81
C GLN A 207 22.36 20.22 -8.10
N ILE A 208 22.48 20.00 -6.79
CA ILE A 208 23.67 20.46 -6.02
C ILE A 208 24.91 19.63 -6.39
N ASN A 209 24.78 18.36 -6.71
CA ASN A 209 25.90 17.50 -7.02
C ASN A 209 26.32 17.53 -8.51
N GLU A 210 25.51 18.13 -9.39
CA GLU A 210 25.84 18.37 -10.81
C GLU A 210 26.66 19.65 -11.04
N VAL A 211 26.89 20.47 -10.01
CA VAL A 211 27.70 21.71 -10.00
C VAL A 211 29.07 21.42 -9.43
#